data_ca0ebb4f9f3c711a150b0f2a0f61fea9
#
_entry.id   ca0ebb4f9f3c711a150b0f2a0f61fea9
#
_cell.length_a   1.000
_cell.length_b   1.000
_cell.length_c   1.000
_cell.angle_alpha   90.00
_cell.angle_beta   90.00
_cell.angle_gamma   90.00
#
_symmetry.space_group_name_H-M   'P 1'
#
loop_
_entity.id
_entity.type
_entity.pdbx_description
1 polymer ?
#
loop_
_entity_poly.entity_id
_entity_poly.type
_entity_poly.pdbx_seq_one_letter_code
_entity_poly.pdbx_strand_id
1 'polypeptide(L)'
;MNITGRWPEFLDSQVSYIFKDYTGQIIMTKKVVLAYSGGLDTSVCIPLIKEEYGYDEVITVAVDVGQPQEDVKQATEKAQKISDKHFTLDVREEFVNDYIFPLIKANGDYEGYVMGTSIARPLIAKKVVEIAEQEGAVALAHGCTGKGNDQLRFEAVFRLTDMDVIAPMRDMNLTREWEIEYAKKHGIPVGVTTAKPWSVDENIWSRSIEGGKLEDPGFIPPEEIYQWTVSPEAAPEGQTLVIGFENGVPVSLDGEKMNGVDLIIKLNEIAGSHGVGRTDMIEDRVLGLKARENYEHPAATVLLTAHKDLEKLVLTRAELKFKKNVDEQWSELAYYGLVDEPLYADLNAFIDKTQQRVTGTVTVKLHKGSVIILARTSPYALYSEDLVSFDSATINQKDAEGFAKYHGFQARMYKKVIEK
;
A
#
# COMPACT_ATOMS: atom_id res chain seq x y z
N MET A 1 -44.60 25.83 -9.10
CA MET A 1 -43.54 26.07 -10.12
C MET A 1 -42.89 24.75 -10.42
N ASN A 2 -43.26 24.14 -11.56
CA ASN A 2 -42.71 22.87 -12.05
C ASN A 2 -41.36 23.16 -12.70
N ILE A 3 -40.31 22.48 -12.26
CA ILE A 3 -39.01 22.45 -12.94
C ILE A 3 -38.81 21.01 -13.43
N THR A 4 -39.24 20.76 -14.67
CA THR A 4 -38.88 19.57 -15.44
C THR A 4 -37.62 19.91 -16.23
N GLY A 5 -36.45 19.57 -15.74
CA GLY A 5 -35.19 19.58 -16.47
C GLY A 5 -34.97 18.23 -17.14
N ARG A 6 -35.09 18.19 -18.48
CA ARG A 6 -34.64 17.07 -19.32
C ARG A 6 -33.11 17.02 -19.31
N TRP A 7 -32.55 15.85 -19.03
CA TRP A 7 -31.17 15.50 -19.31
C TRP A 7 -31.01 15.21 -20.80
N PRO A 8 -29.91 15.61 -21.43
CA PRO A 8 -29.67 15.26 -22.83
C PRO A 8 -29.31 13.77 -22.92
N GLU A 9 -29.96 13.09 -23.87
CA GLU A 9 -29.65 11.75 -24.31
C GLU A 9 -28.24 11.76 -24.95
N PHE A 10 -27.28 11.07 -24.35
CA PHE A 10 -26.08 10.60 -25.02
C PHE A 10 -26.34 9.17 -25.47
N LEU A 11 -26.67 9.04 -26.73
CA LEU A 11 -26.75 7.76 -27.42
C LEU A 11 -25.40 7.40 -28.04
N ASP A 12 -25.03 6.14 -27.82
CA ASP A 12 -24.29 5.22 -28.70
C ASP A 12 -22.79 5.41 -28.98
N SER A 13 -22.03 4.49 -28.32
CA SER A 13 -21.01 3.70 -29.04
C SER A 13 -20.72 2.37 -28.31
N GLN A 14 -21.75 1.52 -28.12
CA GLN A 14 -21.53 0.10 -27.78
C GLN A 14 -21.60 -0.72 -29.07
N VAL A 15 -20.45 -1.02 -29.67
CA VAL A 15 -20.35 -2.06 -30.69
C VAL A 15 -20.17 -3.40 -29.97
N SER A 16 -21.27 -3.96 -29.49
CA SER A 16 -21.32 -5.35 -29.09
C SER A 16 -21.35 -6.21 -30.35
N TYR A 17 -20.46 -7.17 -30.50
CA TYR A 17 -20.54 -8.17 -31.56
C TYR A 17 -21.74 -9.07 -31.30
N ILE A 18 -22.81 -8.84 -32.07
CA ILE A 18 -24.05 -9.61 -31.98
C ILE A 18 -23.90 -10.84 -32.87
N PHE A 19 -23.67 -12.01 -32.28
CA PHE A 19 -23.88 -13.28 -32.95
C PHE A 19 -25.34 -13.71 -32.76
N LYS A 20 -26.05 -13.96 -33.87
CA LYS A 20 -27.39 -14.59 -33.83
C LYS A 20 -27.19 -16.08 -34.03
N ASP A 21 -27.81 -16.87 -33.16
CA ASP A 21 -27.93 -18.32 -33.39
C ASP A 21 -28.91 -18.62 -34.55
N TYR A 22 -29.04 -19.90 -34.87
CA TYR A 22 -29.97 -20.37 -35.93
C TYR A 22 -31.46 -20.10 -35.60
N THR A 23 -31.79 -19.68 -34.36
CA THR A 23 -33.13 -19.31 -33.92
C THR A 23 -33.35 -17.80 -33.86
N GLY A 24 -32.31 -16.99 -34.11
CA GLY A 24 -32.36 -15.53 -34.09
C GLY A 24 -32.20 -14.93 -32.67
N GLN A 25 -31.86 -15.75 -31.65
CA GLN A 25 -31.55 -15.26 -30.32
C GLN A 25 -30.15 -14.60 -30.29
N ILE A 26 -30.07 -13.47 -29.61
CA ILE A 26 -28.79 -12.78 -29.32
C ILE A 26 -28.08 -13.58 -28.26
N ILE A 27 -27.02 -14.29 -28.60
CA ILE A 27 -26.11 -14.89 -27.64
C ILE A 27 -25.10 -13.81 -27.27
N MET A 28 -25.22 -13.27 -26.07
CA MET A 28 -24.21 -12.40 -25.51
C MET A 28 -23.11 -13.27 -24.86
N THR A 29 -21.88 -13.17 -25.36
CA THR A 29 -20.71 -13.81 -24.76
C THR A 29 -20.55 -13.28 -23.33
N LYS A 30 -20.58 -14.16 -22.35
CA LYS A 30 -20.35 -13.81 -20.94
C LYS A 30 -18.88 -13.71 -20.68
N LYS A 31 -18.39 -12.49 -20.51
CA LYS A 31 -16.98 -12.21 -20.20
C LYS A 31 -16.77 -11.96 -18.73
N VAL A 32 -15.64 -12.41 -18.19
CA VAL A 32 -15.16 -12.10 -16.85
C VAL A 32 -13.74 -11.58 -16.92
N VAL A 33 -13.40 -10.59 -16.09
CA VAL A 33 -12.03 -10.08 -15.96
C VAL A 33 -11.45 -10.52 -14.63
N LEU A 34 -10.32 -11.21 -14.71
CA LEU A 34 -9.60 -11.79 -13.57
C LEU A 34 -8.36 -10.97 -13.24
N ALA A 35 -8.26 -10.50 -11.99
CA ALA A 35 -7.01 -9.99 -11.44
C ALA A 35 -5.97 -11.12 -11.43
N TYR A 36 -4.88 -10.96 -12.18
CA TYR A 36 -3.94 -12.04 -12.46
C TYR A 36 -2.53 -11.71 -11.97
N SER A 37 -2.01 -12.53 -11.07
CA SER A 37 -0.65 -12.39 -10.52
C SER A 37 0.40 -13.29 -11.17
N GLY A 38 0.01 -14.22 -12.07
CA GLY A 38 0.91 -15.25 -12.59
C GLY A 38 1.09 -16.46 -11.67
N GLY A 39 0.60 -16.38 -10.42
CA GLY A 39 0.63 -17.48 -9.45
C GLY A 39 -0.19 -18.70 -9.85
N LEU A 40 -0.09 -19.77 -9.07
CA LEU A 40 -0.86 -20.99 -9.31
C LEU A 40 -2.35 -20.73 -9.16
N ASP A 41 -2.75 -20.10 -8.05
CA ASP A 41 -4.13 -19.82 -7.68
C ASP A 41 -4.88 -19.06 -8.79
N THR A 42 -4.33 -17.94 -9.27
CA THR A 42 -4.94 -17.16 -10.35
C THR A 42 -4.91 -17.88 -11.69
N SER A 43 -3.90 -18.74 -11.94
CA SER A 43 -3.84 -19.53 -13.18
C SER A 43 -4.89 -20.66 -13.20
N VAL A 44 -5.14 -21.29 -12.06
CA VAL A 44 -6.18 -22.32 -11.89
C VAL A 44 -7.58 -21.71 -11.99
N CYS A 45 -7.77 -20.47 -11.57
CA CYS A 45 -9.05 -19.77 -11.72
C CYS A 45 -9.52 -19.69 -13.18
N ILE A 46 -8.62 -19.62 -14.17
CA ILE A 46 -8.99 -19.42 -15.57
C ILE A 46 -9.91 -20.55 -16.09
N PRO A 47 -9.49 -21.85 -16.10
CA PRO A 47 -10.39 -22.92 -16.50
C PRO A 47 -11.56 -23.13 -15.54
N LEU A 48 -11.38 -22.93 -14.22
CA LEU A 48 -12.46 -23.06 -13.24
C LEU A 48 -13.62 -22.11 -13.51
N ILE A 49 -13.34 -20.86 -13.86
CA ILE A 49 -14.36 -19.87 -14.16
C ILE A 49 -15.20 -20.31 -15.37
N LYS A 50 -14.59 -20.94 -16.37
CA LYS A 50 -15.30 -21.48 -17.53
C LYS A 50 -16.12 -22.72 -17.18
N GLU A 51 -15.51 -23.67 -16.46
CA GLU A 51 -16.13 -24.98 -16.19
C GLU A 51 -17.23 -24.93 -15.14
N GLU A 52 -17.00 -24.19 -14.03
CA GLU A 52 -17.89 -24.21 -12.87
C GLU A 52 -18.84 -23.01 -12.83
N TYR A 53 -18.43 -21.85 -13.38
CA TYR A 53 -19.24 -20.62 -13.35
C TYR A 53 -19.90 -20.31 -14.70
N GLY A 54 -19.53 -21.04 -15.79
CA GLY A 54 -20.17 -20.96 -17.09
C GLY A 54 -19.94 -19.64 -17.82
N TYR A 55 -18.74 -19.05 -17.70
CA TYR A 55 -18.31 -17.91 -18.50
C TYR A 55 -17.64 -18.39 -19.78
N ASP A 56 -17.89 -17.66 -20.87
CA ASP A 56 -17.38 -18.00 -22.19
C ASP A 56 -15.93 -17.53 -22.38
N GLU A 57 -15.62 -16.32 -21.91
CA GLU A 57 -14.30 -15.68 -22.03
C GLU A 57 -13.76 -15.25 -20.67
N VAL A 58 -12.51 -15.59 -20.41
CA VAL A 58 -11.73 -15.12 -19.23
C VAL A 58 -10.62 -14.22 -19.71
N ILE A 59 -10.75 -12.94 -19.39
CA ILE A 59 -9.76 -11.90 -19.66
C ILE A 59 -8.91 -11.75 -18.40
N THR A 60 -7.60 -11.79 -18.55
CA THR A 60 -6.67 -11.62 -17.42
C THR A 60 -6.01 -10.25 -17.44
N VAL A 61 -5.84 -9.64 -16.26
CA VAL A 61 -5.17 -8.34 -16.09
C VAL A 61 -4.05 -8.48 -15.07
N ALA A 62 -2.81 -8.32 -15.52
CA ALA A 62 -1.65 -8.15 -14.66
C ALA A 62 -1.33 -6.67 -14.53
N VAL A 63 -1.07 -6.20 -13.30
CA VAL A 63 -0.81 -4.79 -13.02
C VAL A 63 0.58 -4.68 -12.40
N ASP A 64 1.49 -3.97 -13.08
CA ASP A 64 2.84 -3.70 -12.60
C ASP A 64 2.82 -2.50 -11.65
N VAL A 65 2.99 -2.78 -10.36
CA VAL A 65 3.18 -1.81 -9.27
C VAL A 65 4.63 -1.80 -8.75
N GLY A 66 5.56 -2.34 -9.55
CA GLY A 66 6.99 -2.41 -9.26
C GLY A 66 7.48 -3.77 -8.75
N GLN A 67 6.79 -4.85 -9.13
CA GLN A 67 7.31 -6.22 -8.97
C GLN A 67 8.57 -6.42 -9.85
N PRO A 68 9.39 -7.47 -9.58
CA PRO A 68 10.50 -7.81 -10.46
C PRO A 68 10.04 -7.96 -11.92
N GLN A 69 10.72 -7.28 -12.84
CA GLN A 69 10.30 -7.26 -14.25
C GLN A 69 10.27 -8.65 -14.91
N GLU A 70 11.12 -9.57 -14.44
CA GLU A 70 11.12 -10.96 -14.91
C GLU A 70 9.84 -11.69 -14.50
N ASP A 71 9.32 -11.41 -13.28
CA ASP A 71 8.07 -12.00 -12.79
C ASP A 71 6.87 -11.48 -13.59
N VAL A 72 6.83 -10.18 -13.88
CA VAL A 72 5.80 -9.56 -14.73
C VAL A 72 5.81 -10.17 -16.13
N LYS A 73 6.99 -10.34 -16.71
CA LYS A 73 7.16 -10.96 -18.02
C LYS A 73 6.69 -12.42 -18.04
N GLN A 74 7.12 -13.23 -17.06
CA GLN A 74 6.70 -14.63 -16.95
C GLN A 74 5.18 -14.76 -16.74
N ALA A 75 4.57 -13.91 -15.92
CA ALA A 75 3.13 -13.84 -15.74
C ALA A 75 2.42 -13.54 -17.05
N THR A 76 2.90 -12.54 -17.80
CA THR A 76 2.36 -12.15 -19.11
C THR A 76 2.44 -13.30 -20.12
N GLU A 77 3.61 -13.93 -20.28
CA GLU A 77 3.82 -15.05 -21.20
C GLU A 77 2.95 -16.26 -20.85
N LYS A 78 2.73 -16.51 -19.56
CA LYS A 78 1.86 -17.58 -19.08
C LYS A 78 0.40 -17.26 -19.38
N ALA A 79 -0.06 -16.06 -19.02
CA ALA A 79 -1.42 -15.63 -19.25
C ALA A 79 -1.84 -15.69 -20.73
N GLN A 80 -0.96 -15.24 -21.63
CA GLN A 80 -1.20 -15.29 -23.10
C GLN A 80 -1.42 -16.71 -23.64
N LYS A 81 -0.97 -17.75 -22.92
CA LYS A 81 -1.13 -19.14 -23.33
C LYS A 81 -2.40 -19.80 -22.80
N ILE A 82 -2.94 -19.29 -21.67
CA ILE A 82 -4.01 -19.99 -20.94
C ILE A 82 -5.31 -19.16 -20.81
N SER A 83 -5.28 -17.86 -21.08
CA SER A 83 -6.49 -17.01 -21.08
C SER A 83 -6.92 -16.64 -22.50
N ASP A 84 -8.17 -16.19 -22.66
CA ASP A 84 -8.68 -15.76 -23.98
C ASP A 84 -8.10 -14.42 -24.42
N LYS A 85 -7.85 -13.54 -23.45
CA LYS A 85 -7.22 -12.23 -23.65
C LYS A 85 -6.42 -11.84 -22.41
N HIS A 86 -5.34 -11.10 -22.60
CA HIS A 86 -4.49 -10.64 -21.50
C HIS A 86 -4.09 -9.19 -21.67
N PHE A 87 -4.07 -8.45 -20.55
CA PHE A 87 -3.54 -7.11 -20.44
C PHE A 87 -2.45 -7.07 -19.37
N THR A 88 -1.37 -6.36 -19.64
CA THR A 88 -0.35 -5.99 -18.67
C THR A 88 -0.29 -4.47 -18.59
N LEU A 89 -0.50 -3.89 -17.43
CA LEU A 89 -0.57 -2.45 -17.22
C LEU A 89 0.58 -2.01 -16.30
N ASP A 90 1.43 -1.10 -16.76
CA ASP A 90 2.43 -0.43 -15.91
C ASP A 90 1.78 0.79 -15.26
N VAL A 91 1.62 0.73 -13.95
CA VAL A 91 0.99 1.79 -13.14
C VAL A 91 1.91 2.27 -12.01
N ARG A 92 3.23 2.06 -12.14
CA ARG A 92 4.20 2.43 -11.10
C ARG A 92 4.16 3.91 -10.74
N GLU A 93 4.02 4.80 -11.73
CA GLU A 93 3.90 6.24 -11.49
C GLU A 93 2.59 6.59 -10.77
N GLU A 94 1.46 6.00 -11.18
CA GLU A 94 0.16 6.18 -10.51
C GLU A 94 0.22 5.65 -9.08
N PHE A 95 0.82 4.47 -8.87
CA PHE A 95 0.98 3.90 -7.53
C PHE A 95 1.78 4.80 -6.60
N VAL A 96 2.88 5.38 -7.10
CA VAL A 96 3.71 6.30 -6.32
C VAL A 96 2.96 7.60 -6.02
N ASN A 97 2.37 8.22 -7.02
CA ASN A 97 1.77 9.55 -6.88
C ASN A 97 0.46 9.53 -6.08
N ASP A 98 -0.40 8.52 -6.31
CA ASP A 98 -1.77 8.53 -5.81
C ASP A 98 -1.97 7.63 -4.56
N TYR A 99 -0.98 6.79 -4.22
CA TYR A 99 -1.06 5.90 -3.06
C TYR A 99 0.14 6.03 -2.11
N ILE A 100 1.38 5.98 -2.62
CA ILE A 100 2.56 6.06 -1.76
C ILE A 100 2.77 7.48 -1.21
N PHE A 101 2.65 8.52 -2.03
CA PHE A 101 2.81 9.89 -1.55
C PHE A 101 1.71 10.31 -0.55
N PRO A 102 0.42 10.00 -0.74
CA PRO A 102 -0.58 10.14 0.32
C PRO A 102 -0.23 9.38 1.59
N LEU A 103 0.29 8.14 1.50
CA LEU A 103 0.75 7.38 2.66
C LEU A 103 1.89 8.09 3.39
N ILE A 104 2.89 8.64 2.67
CA ILE A 104 3.97 9.41 3.30
C ILE A 104 3.42 10.63 4.03
N LYS A 105 2.53 11.41 3.41
CA LYS A 105 1.88 12.57 4.00
C LYS A 105 1.05 12.23 5.25
N ALA A 106 0.38 11.07 5.24
CA ALA A 106 -0.38 10.53 6.35
C ALA A 106 0.49 9.86 7.41
N ASN A 107 1.81 9.80 7.24
CA ASN A 107 2.69 8.97 8.08
C ASN A 107 2.18 7.53 8.23
N GLY A 108 1.59 6.97 7.17
CA GLY A 108 0.79 5.77 7.18
C GLY A 108 1.55 4.53 7.61
N ASP A 109 1.16 4.00 8.74
CA ASP A 109 1.54 2.66 9.22
C ASP A 109 0.32 1.97 9.83
N TYR A 110 0.34 0.66 9.86
CA TYR A 110 -0.65 -0.13 10.57
C TYR A 110 0.05 -0.95 11.63
N GLU A 111 -0.33 -0.74 12.90
CA GLU A 111 0.28 -1.43 14.05
C GLU A 111 1.82 -1.33 14.11
N GLY A 112 2.39 -0.32 13.47
CA GLY A 112 3.83 -0.02 13.47
C GLY A 112 4.62 -0.58 12.28
N TYR A 113 3.97 -1.18 11.27
CA TYR A 113 4.62 -1.52 10.01
C TYR A 113 4.14 -0.67 8.84
N VAL A 114 5.01 -0.51 7.85
CA VAL A 114 4.70 0.28 6.66
C VAL A 114 3.88 -0.54 5.68
N MET A 115 2.67 -0.06 5.39
CA MET A 115 1.75 -0.70 4.47
C MET A 115 2.27 -0.65 3.02
N GLY A 116 2.25 -1.79 2.33
CA GLY A 116 2.59 -1.89 0.90
C GLY A 116 1.50 -2.59 0.10
N THR A 117 1.28 -3.86 0.36
CA THR A 117 0.25 -4.67 -0.30
C THR A 117 -1.14 -4.06 -0.14
N SER A 118 -1.48 -3.55 1.05
CA SER A 118 -2.82 -3.01 1.33
C SER A 118 -3.18 -1.79 0.48
N ILE A 119 -2.21 -0.94 0.16
CA ILE A 119 -2.44 0.24 -0.70
C ILE A 119 -2.30 -0.08 -2.19
N ALA A 120 -1.61 -1.16 -2.57
CA ALA A 120 -1.51 -1.58 -3.96
C ALA A 120 -2.80 -2.27 -4.46
N ARG A 121 -3.47 -3.06 -3.62
CA ARG A 121 -4.65 -3.85 -4.02
C ARG A 121 -5.82 -3.00 -4.53
N PRO A 122 -6.21 -1.87 -3.91
CA PRO A 122 -7.25 -1.00 -4.45
C PRO A 122 -6.92 -0.45 -5.84
N LEU A 123 -5.67 -0.06 -6.10
CA LEU A 123 -5.24 0.38 -7.43
C LEU A 123 -5.36 -0.77 -8.45
N ILE A 124 -4.85 -1.96 -8.13
CA ILE A 124 -4.95 -3.14 -8.99
C ILE A 124 -6.42 -3.42 -9.29
N ALA A 125 -7.30 -3.40 -8.28
CA ALA A 125 -8.72 -3.64 -8.43
C ALA A 125 -9.38 -2.61 -9.37
N LYS A 126 -9.06 -1.31 -9.24
CA LYS A 126 -9.55 -0.26 -10.14
C LYS A 126 -9.15 -0.52 -11.59
N LYS A 127 -7.90 -0.93 -11.84
CA LYS A 127 -7.44 -1.27 -13.19
C LYS A 127 -8.14 -2.50 -13.78
N VAL A 128 -8.49 -3.46 -12.94
CA VAL A 128 -9.30 -4.62 -13.36
C VAL A 128 -10.72 -4.19 -13.75
N VAL A 129 -11.34 -3.28 -12.98
CA VAL A 129 -12.65 -2.69 -13.30
C VAL A 129 -12.59 -1.91 -14.60
N GLU A 130 -11.59 -1.02 -14.79
CA GLU A 130 -11.43 -0.25 -16.02
C GLU A 130 -11.38 -1.14 -17.27
N ILE A 131 -10.64 -2.25 -17.21
CA ILE A 131 -10.58 -3.22 -18.31
C ILE A 131 -11.92 -3.96 -18.48
N ALA A 132 -12.60 -4.29 -17.37
CA ALA A 132 -13.90 -4.96 -17.45
C ALA A 132 -14.96 -4.09 -18.14
N GLU A 133 -15.01 -2.81 -17.82
CA GLU A 133 -15.88 -1.84 -18.48
C GLU A 133 -15.52 -1.69 -19.97
N GLN A 134 -14.23 -1.56 -20.27
CA GLN A 134 -13.74 -1.45 -21.65
C GLN A 134 -14.08 -2.66 -22.52
N GLU A 135 -14.02 -3.87 -21.96
CA GLU A 135 -14.27 -5.13 -22.65
C GLU A 135 -15.75 -5.53 -22.63
N GLY A 136 -16.60 -4.79 -21.92
CA GLY A 136 -18.02 -5.12 -21.73
C GLY A 136 -18.20 -6.44 -20.97
N ALA A 137 -17.35 -6.69 -19.97
CA ALA A 137 -17.48 -7.85 -19.11
C ALA A 137 -18.65 -7.69 -18.15
N VAL A 138 -19.21 -8.82 -17.70
CA VAL A 138 -20.34 -8.85 -16.77
C VAL A 138 -19.94 -9.30 -15.36
N ALA A 139 -18.66 -9.68 -15.19
CA ALA A 139 -18.14 -10.12 -13.91
C ALA A 139 -16.65 -9.77 -13.73
N LEU A 140 -16.26 -9.66 -12.46
CA LEU A 140 -14.91 -9.45 -11.96
C LEU A 140 -14.50 -10.66 -11.13
N ALA A 141 -13.23 -11.06 -11.20
CA ALA A 141 -12.74 -12.21 -10.47
C ALA A 141 -11.38 -11.96 -9.82
N HIS A 142 -11.13 -12.66 -8.71
CA HIS A 142 -9.83 -12.72 -8.06
C HIS A 142 -9.52 -14.13 -7.53
N GLY A 143 -8.24 -14.45 -7.37
CA GLY A 143 -7.76 -15.74 -6.86
C GLY A 143 -7.43 -15.74 -5.36
N CYS A 144 -7.99 -14.83 -4.57
CA CYS A 144 -7.68 -14.74 -3.14
C CYS A 144 -8.44 -15.80 -2.33
N THR A 145 -7.76 -16.31 -1.29
CA THR A 145 -8.39 -17.22 -0.31
C THR A 145 -9.24 -16.46 0.70
N GLY A 146 -10.14 -17.15 1.41
CA GLY A 146 -10.99 -16.57 2.45
C GLY A 146 -10.27 -16.22 3.76
N LYS A 147 -8.98 -16.55 3.90
CA LYS A 147 -8.19 -16.32 5.13
C LYS A 147 -7.37 -15.02 5.10
N GLY A 148 -7.08 -14.48 3.91
CA GLY A 148 -6.31 -13.27 3.73
C GLY A 148 -7.17 -12.02 3.62
N ASN A 149 -6.56 -10.85 3.84
CA ASN A 149 -7.23 -9.55 3.70
C ASN A 149 -7.47 -9.16 2.24
N ASP A 150 -6.69 -9.68 1.29
CA ASP A 150 -6.69 -9.23 -0.10
C ASP A 150 -8.05 -9.39 -0.78
N GLN A 151 -8.79 -10.45 -0.45
CA GLN A 151 -10.16 -10.60 -0.94
C GLN A 151 -11.04 -9.39 -0.58
N LEU A 152 -10.91 -8.86 0.64
CA LEU A 152 -11.69 -7.71 1.10
C LEU A 152 -11.30 -6.44 0.35
N ARG A 153 -10.00 -6.26 0.09
CA ARG A 153 -9.44 -5.11 -0.63
C ARG A 153 -9.86 -5.07 -2.10
N PHE A 154 -9.88 -6.24 -2.78
CA PHE A 154 -10.41 -6.35 -4.14
C PHE A 154 -11.91 -6.09 -4.16
N GLU A 155 -12.66 -6.76 -3.29
CA GLU A 155 -14.11 -6.65 -3.27
C GLU A 155 -14.61 -5.29 -2.80
N ALA A 156 -13.87 -4.55 -1.99
CA ALA A 156 -14.21 -3.17 -1.63
C ALA A 156 -14.34 -2.27 -2.88
N VAL A 157 -13.50 -2.51 -3.91
CA VAL A 157 -13.57 -1.80 -5.19
C VAL A 157 -14.55 -2.46 -6.16
N PHE A 158 -14.50 -3.79 -6.32
CA PHE A 158 -15.34 -4.51 -7.27
C PHE A 158 -16.83 -4.30 -7.00
N ARG A 159 -17.24 -4.26 -5.73
CA ARG A 159 -18.64 -4.06 -5.32
C ARG A 159 -19.15 -2.62 -5.45
N LEU A 160 -18.32 -1.69 -5.92
CA LEU A 160 -18.78 -0.38 -6.36
C LEU A 160 -19.43 -0.43 -7.75
N THR A 161 -19.29 -1.57 -8.45
CA THR A 161 -19.93 -1.82 -9.75
C THR A 161 -21.14 -2.74 -9.60
N ASP A 162 -21.98 -2.81 -10.63
CA ASP A 162 -23.09 -3.77 -10.72
C ASP A 162 -22.66 -5.15 -11.27
N MET A 163 -21.35 -5.39 -11.47
CA MET A 163 -20.81 -6.64 -12.00
C MET A 163 -20.80 -7.73 -10.93
N ASP A 164 -21.00 -8.98 -11.35
CA ASP A 164 -20.82 -10.13 -10.46
C ASP A 164 -19.38 -10.24 -9.97
N VAL A 165 -19.18 -10.67 -8.73
CA VAL A 165 -17.85 -10.89 -8.15
C VAL A 165 -17.63 -12.37 -7.89
N ILE A 166 -16.54 -12.93 -8.44
CA ILE A 166 -16.23 -14.35 -8.42
C ILE A 166 -14.87 -14.57 -7.73
N ALA A 167 -14.85 -15.48 -6.76
CA ALA A 167 -13.64 -15.82 -6.02
C ALA A 167 -13.48 -17.33 -5.89
N PRO A 168 -13.08 -18.07 -6.95
CA PRO A 168 -13.11 -19.54 -6.97
C PRO A 168 -12.34 -20.20 -5.84
N MET A 169 -11.16 -19.65 -5.48
CA MET A 169 -10.32 -20.21 -4.42
C MET A 169 -11.00 -20.18 -3.05
N ARG A 170 -11.72 -19.09 -2.76
CA ARG A 170 -12.50 -18.93 -1.54
C ARG A 170 -13.80 -19.73 -1.59
N ASP A 171 -14.56 -19.58 -2.67
CA ASP A 171 -15.94 -20.09 -2.76
C ASP A 171 -15.97 -21.63 -2.76
N MET A 172 -14.96 -22.27 -3.35
CA MET A 172 -14.80 -23.72 -3.40
C MET A 172 -13.89 -24.27 -2.29
N ASN A 173 -13.31 -23.40 -1.44
CA ASN A 173 -12.41 -23.78 -0.36
C ASN A 173 -11.26 -24.70 -0.83
N LEU A 174 -10.62 -24.34 -1.92
CA LEU A 174 -9.60 -25.15 -2.59
C LEU A 174 -8.30 -25.23 -1.79
N THR A 175 -7.64 -26.39 -1.85
CA THR A 175 -6.35 -26.61 -1.19
C THR A 175 -5.21 -26.59 -2.19
N ARG A 176 -4.00 -26.29 -1.74
CA ARG A 176 -2.80 -26.27 -2.56
C ARG A 176 -2.54 -27.59 -3.31
N GLU A 177 -2.82 -28.73 -2.66
CA GLU A 177 -2.67 -30.05 -3.27
C GLU A 177 -3.64 -30.22 -4.45
N TRP A 178 -4.90 -29.84 -4.24
CA TRP A 178 -5.93 -29.88 -5.27
C TRP A 178 -5.56 -28.99 -6.46
N GLU A 179 -5.07 -27.78 -6.21
CA GLU A 179 -4.65 -26.84 -7.25
C GLU A 179 -3.53 -27.41 -8.13
N ILE A 180 -2.54 -28.06 -7.52
CA ILE A 180 -1.43 -28.69 -8.24
C ILE A 180 -1.93 -29.82 -9.15
N GLU A 181 -2.85 -30.65 -8.67
CA GLU A 181 -3.42 -31.76 -9.46
C GLU A 181 -4.28 -31.22 -10.61
N TYR A 182 -5.12 -30.22 -10.32
CA TYR A 182 -5.97 -29.57 -11.31
C TYR A 182 -5.14 -28.85 -12.39
N ALA A 183 -4.11 -28.13 -12.01
CA ALA A 183 -3.20 -27.48 -12.95
C ALA A 183 -2.51 -28.48 -13.89
N LYS A 184 -2.04 -29.63 -13.36
CA LYS A 184 -1.46 -30.71 -14.18
C LYS A 184 -2.46 -31.27 -15.19
N LYS A 185 -3.70 -31.49 -14.76
CA LYS A 185 -4.78 -31.98 -15.64
C LYS A 185 -5.06 -31.03 -16.81
N HIS A 186 -4.96 -29.72 -16.57
CA HIS A 186 -5.25 -28.68 -17.56
C HIS A 186 -4.00 -28.16 -18.30
N GLY A 187 -2.84 -28.78 -18.09
CA GLY A 187 -1.60 -28.37 -18.77
C GLY A 187 -1.09 -26.99 -18.36
N ILE A 188 -1.54 -26.48 -17.20
CA ILE A 188 -1.06 -25.21 -16.64
C ILE A 188 0.35 -25.42 -16.09
N PRO A 189 1.34 -24.61 -16.51
CA PRO A 189 2.70 -24.73 -15.98
C PRO A 189 2.71 -24.46 -14.47
N VAL A 190 3.01 -25.50 -13.71
CA VAL A 190 3.28 -25.37 -12.27
C VAL A 190 4.75 -25.04 -12.14
N GLY A 191 5.07 -23.80 -11.76
CA GLY A 191 6.45 -23.43 -11.43
C GLY A 191 6.97 -24.37 -10.34
N VAL A 192 8.27 -24.72 -10.38
CA VAL A 192 8.90 -25.63 -9.39
C VAL A 192 8.87 -24.96 -8.02
N THR A 193 7.76 -25.10 -7.31
CA THR A 193 7.48 -24.42 -6.03
C THR A 193 7.89 -25.22 -4.80
N THR A 194 8.62 -26.34 -4.97
CA THR A 194 9.17 -27.11 -3.85
C THR A 194 10.40 -26.46 -3.19
N ALA A 195 10.95 -25.40 -3.79
CA ALA A 195 12.19 -24.77 -3.30
C ALA A 195 11.98 -23.55 -2.38
N LYS A 196 10.80 -22.92 -2.39
CA LYS A 196 10.53 -21.76 -1.52
C LYS A 196 9.42 -22.11 -0.53
N PRO A 197 9.73 -22.32 0.75
CA PRO A 197 8.74 -22.72 1.76
C PRO A 197 7.81 -21.56 2.24
N TRP A 198 8.01 -20.35 1.76
CA TRP A 198 7.21 -19.15 2.06
C TRP A 198 6.69 -18.47 0.81
N SER A 199 5.62 -17.70 0.97
CA SER A 199 5.06 -16.82 -0.04
C SER A 199 5.72 -15.45 0.04
N VAL A 200 5.88 -14.80 -1.12
CA VAL A 200 6.42 -13.45 -1.25
C VAL A 200 5.47 -12.64 -2.09
N ASP A 201 5.10 -11.43 -1.61
CA ASP A 201 4.42 -10.40 -2.38
C ASP A 201 5.25 -9.12 -2.36
N GLU A 202 5.47 -8.53 -3.54
CA GLU A 202 6.45 -7.47 -3.74
C GLU A 202 5.90 -6.39 -4.66
N ASN A 203 6.17 -5.14 -4.30
CA ASN A 203 5.92 -3.97 -5.12
C ASN A 203 7.06 -2.95 -4.91
N ILE A 204 7.04 -1.81 -5.57
CA ILE A 204 8.11 -0.80 -5.47
C ILE A 204 8.36 -0.29 -4.03
N TRP A 205 7.37 -0.40 -3.13
CA TRP A 205 7.38 0.19 -1.79
C TRP A 205 7.75 -0.79 -0.69
N SER A 206 7.33 -2.02 -0.81
CA SER A 206 7.58 -3.05 0.20
C SER A 206 7.56 -4.46 -0.38
N ARG A 207 8.17 -5.37 0.36
CA ARG A 207 8.18 -6.80 0.12
C ARG A 207 7.71 -7.52 1.38
N SER A 208 6.64 -8.31 1.29
CA SER A 208 6.14 -9.14 2.38
C SER A 208 6.55 -10.61 2.19
N ILE A 209 6.83 -11.30 3.29
CA ILE A 209 7.24 -12.70 3.32
C ILE A 209 6.44 -13.40 4.43
N GLU A 210 5.62 -14.37 4.05
CA GLU A 210 4.76 -15.11 4.99
C GLU A 210 4.70 -16.61 4.65
N GLY A 211 4.09 -17.39 5.53
CA GLY A 211 3.75 -18.79 5.30
C GLY A 211 4.78 -19.81 5.76
N GLY A 212 4.39 -21.07 5.73
CA GLY A 212 5.21 -22.19 6.15
C GLY A 212 5.67 -22.10 7.60
N LYS A 213 6.97 -22.26 7.85
CA LYS A 213 7.52 -22.18 9.21
C LYS A 213 7.48 -20.77 9.82
N LEU A 214 7.35 -19.72 8.98
CA LEU A 214 7.23 -18.34 9.47
C LEU A 214 5.92 -18.09 10.21
N GLU A 215 4.91 -18.95 10.04
CA GLU A 215 3.64 -18.87 10.78
C GLU A 215 3.80 -19.19 12.28
N ASP A 216 4.87 -19.91 12.65
CA ASP A 216 5.21 -20.16 14.08
C ASP A 216 5.90 -18.92 14.66
N PRO A 217 5.28 -18.20 15.63
CA PRO A 217 5.89 -17.04 16.25
C PRO A 217 7.21 -17.33 16.95
N GLY A 218 7.46 -18.58 17.34
CA GLY A 218 8.70 -19.03 17.97
C GLY A 218 9.83 -19.35 16.98
N PHE A 219 9.54 -19.41 15.69
CA PHE A 219 10.55 -19.72 14.67
C PHE A 219 11.37 -18.47 14.34
N ILE A 220 12.70 -18.58 14.38
CA ILE A 220 13.60 -17.49 13.97
C ILE A 220 13.70 -17.47 12.46
N PRO A 221 13.31 -16.36 11.78
CA PRO A 221 13.42 -16.27 10.32
C PRO A 221 14.88 -16.40 9.88
N PRO A 222 15.16 -17.24 8.89
CA PRO A 222 16.52 -17.36 8.38
C PRO A 222 16.88 -16.14 7.54
N GLU A 223 18.17 -15.78 7.50
CA GLU A 223 18.66 -14.59 6.79
C GLU A 223 18.28 -14.59 5.29
N GLU A 224 18.17 -15.76 4.69
CA GLU A 224 17.86 -15.97 3.28
C GLU A 224 16.47 -15.50 2.83
N ILE A 225 15.55 -15.23 3.76
CA ILE A 225 14.24 -14.66 3.40
C ILE A 225 14.35 -13.19 2.96
N TYR A 226 15.36 -12.48 3.45
CA TYR A 226 15.61 -11.08 3.15
C TYR A 226 16.44 -10.94 1.88
N GLN A 227 15.93 -10.20 0.90
CA GLN A 227 16.58 -10.01 -0.41
C GLN A 227 16.87 -8.56 -0.73
N TRP A 228 16.11 -7.63 -0.14
CA TRP A 228 16.31 -6.20 -0.34
C TRP A 228 17.31 -5.60 0.66
N THR A 229 17.53 -6.29 1.78
CA THR A 229 18.32 -5.78 2.89
C THR A 229 19.43 -6.76 3.26
N VAL A 230 20.61 -6.25 3.54
CA VAL A 230 21.68 -7.02 4.18
C VAL A 230 21.42 -7.11 5.68
N SER A 231 22.04 -8.08 6.37
CA SER A 231 21.95 -8.10 7.84
C SER A 231 22.63 -6.87 8.44
N PRO A 232 22.13 -6.32 9.57
CA PRO A 232 22.75 -5.19 10.24
C PRO A 232 24.23 -5.41 10.59
N GLU A 233 24.62 -6.65 10.87
CA GLU A 233 26.01 -7.03 11.17
C GLU A 233 26.90 -6.93 9.92
N ALA A 234 26.38 -7.26 8.75
CA ALA A 234 27.11 -7.21 7.48
C ALA A 234 27.07 -5.83 6.81
N ALA A 235 26.25 -4.91 7.34
CA ALA A 235 26.10 -3.56 6.78
C ALA A 235 27.42 -2.78 6.84
N PRO A 236 27.74 -1.98 5.79
CA PRO A 236 28.94 -1.15 5.75
C PRO A 236 28.91 -0.02 6.79
N GLU A 237 29.99 0.78 6.86
CA GLU A 237 29.99 2.03 7.62
C GLU A 237 28.87 2.95 7.19
N GLY A 238 28.37 3.76 8.15
CA GLY A 238 27.17 4.57 7.93
C GLY A 238 27.32 5.60 6.82
N GLN A 239 26.28 5.75 6.00
CA GLN A 239 26.16 6.72 4.92
C GLN A 239 25.21 7.85 5.31
N THR A 240 25.59 9.09 4.99
CA THR A 240 24.74 10.27 5.17
C THR A 240 24.03 10.59 3.86
N LEU A 241 22.73 10.88 3.93
CA LEU A 241 21.88 11.28 2.81
C LEU A 241 21.10 12.54 3.16
N VAL A 242 20.82 13.37 2.15
CA VAL A 242 19.96 14.55 2.26
C VAL A 242 18.69 14.32 1.43
N ILE A 243 17.55 14.31 2.08
CA ILE A 243 16.23 14.11 1.44
C ILE A 243 15.53 15.45 1.38
N GLY A 244 15.12 15.88 0.18
CA GLY A 244 14.34 17.09 -0.01
C GLY A 244 12.87 16.78 -0.15
N PHE A 245 12.03 17.59 0.52
CA PHE A 245 10.59 17.52 0.48
C PHE A 245 9.97 18.82 -0.04
N GLU A 246 8.92 18.71 -0.86
CA GLU A 246 8.03 19.81 -1.27
C GLU A 246 6.58 19.42 -1.00
N ASN A 247 5.88 20.18 -0.15
CA ASN A 247 4.48 19.91 0.26
C ASN A 247 4.26 18.46 0.78
N GLY A 248 5.20 17.96 1.59
CA GLY A 248 5.14 16.61 2.16
C GLY A 248 5.58 15.48 1.22
N VAL A 249 5.91 15.80 -0.04
CA VAL A 249 6.33 14.81 -1.05
C VAL A 249 7.86 14.82 -1.18
N PRO A 250 8.54 13.66 -1.15
CA PRO A 250 9.97 13.60 -1.42
C PRO A 250 10.24 13.90 -2.90
N VAL A 251 11.16 14.83 -3.19
CA VAL A 251 11.45 15.32 -4.54
C VAL A 251 12.93 15.27 -4.91
N SER A 252 13.81 15.04 -3.95
CA SER A 252 15.25 14.98 -4.23
C SER A 252 16.01 14.12 -3.24
N LEU A 253 17.12 13.57 -3.69
CA LEU A 253 18.10 12.84 -2.89
C LEU A 253 19.48 13.45 -3.14
N ASP A 254 20.18 13.87 -2.08
CA ASP A 254 21.49 14.55 -2.11
C ASP A 254 21.53 15.77 -3.06
N GLY A 255 20.39 16.48 -3.15
CA GLY A 255 20.23 17.67 -3.98
C GLY A 255 19.87 17.38 -5.44
N GLU A 256 19.91 16.13 -5.89
CA GLU A 256 19.46 15.70 -7.21
C GLU A 256 17.95 15.53 -7.22
N LYS A 257 17.22 16.31 -8.04
CA LYS A 257 15.79 16.13 -8.24
C LYS A 257 15.51 14.91 -9.11
N MET A 258 14.53 14.13 -8.74
CA MET A 258 14.11 12.93 -9.49
C MET A 258 12.61 12.67 -9.32
N ASN A 259 12.03 11.88 -10.23
CA ASN A 259 10.65 11.44 -10.08
C ASN A 259 10.53 10.44 -8.90
N GLY A 260 9.30 10.21 -8.44
CA GLY A 260 9.07 9.40 -7.25
C GLY A 260 9.47 7.94 -7.42
N VAL A 261 9.29 7.36 -8.60
CA VAL A 261 9.65 5.96 -8.90
C VAL A 261 11.16 5.77 -8.76
N ASP A 262 11.96 6.60 -9.44
CA ASP A 262 13.41 6.51 -9.41
C ASP A 262 13.97 6.79 -7.99
N LEU A 263 13.36 7.76 -7.28
CA LEU A 263 13.77 8.10 -5.91
C LEU A 263 13.58 6.90 -4.97
N ILE A 264 12.42 6.24 -5.03
CA ILE A 264 12.10 5.09 -4.17
C ILE A 264 13.02 3.91 -4.51
N ILE A 265 13.22 3.59 -5.79
CA ILE A 265 14.11 2.50 -6.21
C ILE A 265 15.53 2.74 -5.70
N LYS A 266 16.09 3.92 -5.99
CA LYS A 266 17.45 4.30 -5.55
C LYS A 266 17.60 4.26 -4.03
N LEU A 267 16.58 4.73 -3.31
CA LEU A 267 16.61 4.73 -1.85
C LEU A 267 16.43 3.34 -1.25
N ASN A 268 15.64 2.44 -1.88
CA ASN A 268 15.55 1.03 -1.49
C ASN A 268 16.94 0.36 -1.57
N GLU A 269 17.66 0.56 -2.67
CA GLU A 269 19.01 0.01 -2.85
C GLU A 269 19.99 0.53 -1.78
N ILE A 270 20.02 1.85 -1.59
CA ILE A 270 20.95 2.47 -0.63
C ILE A 270 20.60 2.03 0.80
N ALA A 271 19.36 2.17 1.22
CA ALA A 271 18.95 1.87 2.59
C ALA A 271 19.02 0.37 2.89
N GLY A 272 18.64 -0.47 1.92
CA GLY A 272 18.77 -1.92 2.02
C GLY A 272 20.21 -2.38 2.19
N SER A 273 21.18 -1.77 1.48
CA SER A 273 22.61 -2.07 1.64
C SER A 273 23.14 -1.74 3.04
N HIS A 274 22.44 -0.88 3.80
CA HIS A 274 22.74 -0.56 5.20
C HIS A 274 21.88 -1.33 6.21
N GLY A 275 21.13 -2.36 5.76
CA GLY A 275 20.29 -3.20 6.60
C GLY A 275 19.02 -2.52 7.11
N VAL A 276 18.65 -1.35 6.57
CA VAL A 276 17.47 -0.59 6.99
C VAL A 276 16.19 -1.18 6.37
N GLY A 277 15.12 -1.28 7.15
CA GLY A 277 13.77 -1.54 6.65
C GLY A 277 13.25 -2.95 6.85
N ARG A 278 13.78 -3.73 7.81
CA ARG A 278 13.21 -5.03 8.20
C ARG A 278 12.17 -4.86 9.29
N THR A 279 11.06 -5.58 9.18
CA THR A 279 10.05 -5.72 10.23
C THR A 279 9.58 -7.16 10.31
N ASP A 280 9.53 -7.71 11.52
CA ASP A 280 8.87 -8.99 11.85
C ASP A 280 7.76 -8.65 12.84
N MET A 281 6.52 -8.94 12.51
CA MET A 281 5.39 -8.52 13.32
C MET A 281 4.27 -9.55 13.36
N ILE A 282 3.45 -9.43 14.40
CA ILE A 282 2.13 -10.04 14.46
C ILE A 282 1.11 -8.94 14.20
N GLU A 283 0.36 -9.06 13.11
CA GLU A 283 -0.70 -8.11 12.76
C GLU A 283 -2.10 -8.67 13.03
N ASP A 284 -3.03 -7.80 13.31
CA ASP A 284 -4.44 -8.13 13.39
C ASP A 284 -5.10 -7.96 12.01
N ARG A 285 -5.40 -9.09 11.35
CA ARG A 285 -6.12 -9.07 10.07
C ARG A 285 -7.57 -8.59 10.26
N VAL A 286 -8.13 -7.97 9.23
CA VAL A 286 -9.52 -7.44 9.21
C VAL A 286 -10.54 -8.49 9.66
N LEU A 287 -10.30 -9.77 9.35
CA LEU A 287 -11.13 -10.90 9.75
C LEU A 287 -11.01 -11.27 11.25
N GLY A 288 -10.22 -10.55 12.04
CA GLY A 288 -9.98 -10.84 13.45
C GLY A 288 -9.01 -11.99 13.71
N LEU A 289 -8.17 -12.32 12.74
CA LEU A 289 -7.11 -13.33 12.86
C LEU A 289 -5.77 -12.65 13.06
N LYS A 290 -4.96 -13.17 13.99
CA LYS A 290 -3.56 -12.76 14.09
C LYS A 290 -2.72 -13.53 13.07
N ALA A 291 -1.88 -12.80 12.34
CA ALA A 291 -0.93 -13.36 11.40
C ALA A 291 0.47 -12.82 11.66
N ARG A 292 1.48 -13.66 11.44
CA ARG A 292 2.87 -13.22 11.45
C ARG A 292 3.33 -12.97 10.04
N GLU A 293 3.91 -11.80 9.82
CA GLU A 293 4.50 -11.41 8.55
C GLU A 293 5.87 -10.77 8.74
N ASN A 294 6.75 -11.00 7.77
CA ASN A 294 8.05 -10.36 7.70
C ASN A 294 8.05 -9.42 6.51
N TYR A 295 8.62 -8.23 6.69
CA TYR A 295 8.62 -7.19 5.66
C TYR A 295 10.03 -6.66 5.41
N GLU A 296 10.26 -6.22 4.16
CA GLU A 296 11.36 -5.36 3.78
C GLU A 296 10.79 -4.10 3.12
N HIS A 297 11.13 -2.91 3.66
CA HIS A 297 10.64 -1.61 3.18
C HIS A 297 11.68 -0.50 3.40
N PRO A 298 12.87 -0.60 2.77
CA PRO A 298 13.99 0.28 3.07
C PRO A 298 13.71 1.77 2.83
N ALA A 299 13.26 2.13 1.62
CA ALA A 299 12.93 3.52 1.27
C ALA A 299 11.83 4.07 2.17
N ALA A 300 10.79 3.26 2.42
CA ALA A 300 9.66 3.67 3.26
C ALA A 300 10.09 4.02 4.68
N THR A 301 10.94 3.21 5.30
CA THR A 301 11.50 3.47 6.64
C THR A 301 12.23 4.81 6.69
N VAL A 302 13.05 5.09 5.67
CA VAL A 302 13.82 6.34 5.60
C VAL A 302 12.90 7.54 5.37
N LEU A 303 12.00 7.45 4.39
CA LEU A 303 11.11 8.56 4.01
C LEU A 303 10.14 8.91 5.13
N LEU A 304 9.50 7.93 5.77
CA LEU A 304 8.58 8.18 6.89
C LEU A 304 9.31 8.74 8.11
N THR A 305 10.53 8.27 8.40
CA THR A 305 11.34 8.81 9.50
C THR A 305 11.69 10.27 9.25
N ALA A 306 12.15 10.60 8.04
CA ALA A 306 12.52 11.96 7.67
C ALA A 306 11.30 12.88 7.61
N HIS A 307 10.19 12.44 7.02
CA HIS A 307 8.95 13.19 6.90
C HIS A 307 8.36 13.53 8.28
N LYS A 308 8.21 12.54 9.16
CA LYS A 308 7.74 12.73 10.56
C LYS A 308 8.61 13.74 11.32
N ASP A 309 9.90 13.80 11.05
CA ASP A 309 10.81 14.74 11.69
C ASP A 309 10.68 16.16 11.12
N LEU A 310 10.51 16.31 9.80
CA LEU A 310 10.26 17.60 9.15
C LEU A 310 8.94 18.21 9.61
N GLU A 311 7.87 17.41 9.78
CA GLU A 311 6.59 17.87 10.34
C GLU A 311 6.76 18.53 11.72
N LYS A 312 7.61 17.96 12.58
CA LYS A 312 7.87 18.53 13.91
C LYS A 312 8.48 19.95 13.86
N LEU A 313 9.21 20.25 12.79
CA LEU A 313 9.83 21.55 12.59
C LEU A 313 8.82 22.62 12.14
N VAL A 314 7.79 22.23 11.34
CA VAL A 314 6.94 23.18 10.60
C VAL A 314 5.48 23.21 11.05
N LEU A 315 5.01 22.19 11.76
CA LEU A 315 3.64 22.13 12.28
C LEU A 315 3.60 22.55 13.76
N THR A 316 2.52 23.19 14.15
CA THR A 316 2.30 23.54 15.56
C THR A 316 2.02 22.29 16.39
N ARG A 317 2.25 22.38 17.72
CA ARG A 317 1.93 21.29 18.65
C ARG A 317 0.47 20.83 18.56
N ALA A 318 -0.45 21.76 18.33
CA ALA A 318 -1.87 21.44 18.21
C ALA A 318 -2.18 20.67 16.93
N GLU A 319 -1.60 21.10 15.79
CA GLU A 319 -1.72 20.40 14.50
C GLU A 319 -1.15 18.98 14.58
N LEU A 320 0.08 18.82 15.10
CA LEU A 320 0.72 17.49 15.25
C LEU A 320 -0.11 16.55 16.11
N LYS A 321 -0.67 17.07 17.23
CA LYS A 321 -1.49 16.26 18.12
C LYS A 321 -2.79 15.80 17.45
N PHE A 322 -3.44 16.67 16.69
CA PHE A 322 -4.70 16.33 16.01
C PHE A 322 -4.43 15.45 14.79
N LYS A 323 -3.40 15.79 14.00
CA LYS A 323 -3.00 15.03 12.82
C LYS A 323 -2.72 13.56 13.15
N LYS A 324 -2.11 13.27 14.29
CA LYS A 324 -1.87 11.89 14.70
C LYS A 324 -3.14 11.02 14.71
N ASN A 325 -4.27 11.56 15.17
CA ASN A 325 -5.54 10.83 15.15
C ASN A 325 -6.09 10.69 13.70
N VAL A 326 -5.85 11.72 12.87
CA VAL A 326 -6.22 11.68 11.45
C VAL A 326 -5.39 10.64 10.71
N ASP A 327 -4.08 10.61 10.94
CA ASP A 327 -3.15 9.65 10.33
C ASP A 327 -3.51 8.21 10.70
N GLU A 328 -3.87 7.98 11.97
CA GLU A 328 -4.31 6.66 12.45
C GLU A 328 -5.59 6.20 11.76
N GLN A 329 -6.60 7.07 11.65
CA GLN A 329 -7.85 6.75 10.98
C GLN A 329 -7.66 6.55 9.47
N TRP A 330 -6.78 7.36 8.84
CA TRP A 330 -6.40 7.20 7.43
C TRP A 330 -5.75 5.84 7.20
N SER A 331 -4.81 5.46 8.07
CA SER A 331 -4.07 4.19 7.98
C SER A 331 -5.00 2.99 8.12
N GLU A 332 -5.98 3.06 9.02
CA GLU A 332 -6.98 2.00 9.21
C GLU A 332 -7.81 1.78 7.92
N LEU A 333 -8.33 2.86 7.32
CA LEU A 333 -9.09 2.77 6.07
C LEU A 333 -8.22 2.23 4.93
N ALA A 334 -6.96 2.71 4.81
CA ALA A 334 -6.02 2.24 3.80
C ALA A 334 -5.67 0.75 3.98
N TYR A 335 -5.48 0.30 5.23
CA TYR A 335 -5.23 -1.11 5.53
C TYR A 335 -6.41 -2.01 5.15
N TYR A 336 -7.64 -1.53 5.37
CA TYR A 336 -8.86 -2.23 5.00
C TYR A 336 -9.16 -2.20 3.49
N GLY A 337 -8.45 -1.37 2.72
CA GLY A 337 -8.70 -1.16 1.29
C GLY A 337 -9.89 -0.25 1.00
N LEU A 338 -10.37 0.49 2.01
CA LEU A 338 -11.54 1.39 1.95
C LEU A 338 -11.15 2.80 1.45
N VAL A 339 -10.37 2.85 0.36
CA VAL A 339 -9.87 4.11 -0.20
C VAL A 339 -10.93 4.95 -0.94
N ASP A 340 -12.07 4.36 -1.21
CA ASP A 340 -13.22 5.02 -1.85
C ASP A 340 -14.30 5.46 -0.85
N GLU A 341 -14.07 5.25 0.46
CA GLU A 341 -14.94 5.78 1.50
C GLU A 341 -14.87 7.32 1.53
N PRO A 342 -16.01 8.04 1.67
CA PRO A 342 -16.03 9.49 1.76
C PRO A 342 -15.08 10.03 2.83
N LEU A 343 -15.00 9.37 3.99
CA LEU A 343 -14.11 9.75 5.07
C LEU A 343 -12.64 9.74 4.65
N TYR A 344 -12.22 8.80 3.79
CA TYR A 344 -10.84 8.75 3.29
C TYR A 344 -10.47 10.01 2.50
N ALA A 345 -11.40 10.51 1.67
CA ALA A 345 -11.23 11.78 0.95
C ALA A 345 -11.16 12.98 1.89
N ASP A 346 -12.01 13.03 2.92
CA ASP A 346 -12.01 14.10 3.93
C ASP A 346 -10.70 14.13 4.73
N LEU A 347 -10.18 12.95 5.11
CA LEU A 347 -8.90 12.83 5.80
C LEU A 347 -7.73 13.26 4.88
N ASN A 348 -7.74 12.88 3.61
CA ASN A 348 -6.75 13.37 2.63
C ASN A 348 -6.77 14.89 2.51
N ALA A 349 -7.95 15.51 2.43
CA ALA A 349 -8.08 16.97 2.35
C ALA A 349 -7.48 17.67 3.58
N PHE A 350 -7.70 17.13 4.79
CA PHE A 350 -7.08 17.64 6.01
C PHE A 350 -5.55 17.47 5.96
N ILE A 351 -5.07 16.28 5.63
CA ILE A 351 -3.65 15.96 5.55
C ILE A 351 -2.98 16.90 4.55
N ASP A 352 -3.47 16.98 3.32
CA ASP A 352 -2.92 17.84 2.26
C ASP A 352 -2.84 19.30 2.70
N LYS A 353 -3.82 19.79 3.45
CA LYS A 353 -3.79 21.13 3.99
C LYS A 353 -2.63 21.34 4.96
N THR A 354 -2.33 20.38 5.81
CA THR A 354 -1.19 20.47 6.74
C THR A 354 0.14 20.41 5.99
N GLN A 355 0.20 19.62 4.91
CA GLN A 355 1.43 19.36 4.15
C GLN A 355 1.93 20.55 3.33
N GLN A 356 1.12 21.58 3.07
CA GLN A 356 1.53 22.78 2.32
C GLN A 356 2.78 23.48 2.87
N ARG A 357 3.13 23.25 4.14
CA ARG A 357 4.33 23.80 4.79
C ARG A 357 5.42 22.77 5.03
N VAL A 358 5.16 21.50 4.77
CA VAL A 358 6.14 20.42 4.96
C VAL A 358 7.08 20.41 3.76
N THR A 359 7.91 21.45 3.71
CA THR A 359 8.87 21.71 2.63
C THR A 359 10.23 22.04 3.26
N GLY A 360 11.27 21.39 2.77
CA GLY A 360 12.61 21.56 3.30
C GLY A 360 13.49 20.34 3.06
N THR A 361 14.57 20.23 3.82
CA THR A 361 15.48 19.09 3.73
C THR A 361 15.67 18.42 5.09
N VAL A 362 15.87 17.11 5.07
CA VAL A 362 16.25 16.31 6.23
C VAL A 362 17.52 15.54 5.90
N THR A 363 18.55 15.70 6.73
CA THR A 363 19.79 14.92 6.64
C THR A 363 19.68 13.73 7.57
N VAL A 364 19.83 12.54 7.01
CA VAL A 364 19.79 11.27 7.75
C VAL A 364 21.12 10.53 7.62
N LYS A 365 21.47 9.74 8.64
CA LYS A 365 22.54 8.75 8.58
C LYS A 365 21.93 7.35 8.65
N LEU A 366 22.24 6.55 7.65
CA LEU A 366 21.95 5.12 7.66
C LEU A 366 23.08 4.38 8.34
N HIS A 367 22.78 3.54 9.32
CA HIS A 367 23.82 2.82 10.05
C HIS A 367 23.25 1.54 10.66
N LYS A 368 23.68 0.39 10.17
CA LYS A 368 23.38 -0.94 10.74
C LYS A 368 21.90 -1.13 11.08
N GLY A 369 21.03 -0.96 10.10
CA GLY A 369 19.58 -1.11 10.24
C GLY A 369 18.86 0.11 10.83
N SER A 370 19.57 1.17 11.21
CA SER A 370 18.98 2.36 11.81
C SER A 370 19.00 3.56 10.87
N VAL A 371 17.97 4.42 11.00
CA VAL A 371 17.89 5.74 10.40
C VAL A 371 18.05 6.79 11.50
N ILE A 372 19.11 7.57 11.44
CA ILE A 372 19.46 8.59 12.45
C ILE A 372 19.29 9.97 11.83
N ILE A 373 18.41 10.81 12.39
CA ILE A 373 18.27 12.20 11.95
C ILE A 373 19.47 13.01 12.44
N LEU A 374 20.15 13.70 11.52
CA LEU A 374 21.30 14.55 11.83
C LEU A 374 20.96 16.05 11.78
N ALA A 375 20.24 16.49 10.73
CA ALA A 375 19.88 17.89 10.55
C ALA A 375 18.57 18.03 9.76
N ARG A 376 17.97 19.21 9.84
CA ARG A 376 16.78 19.58 9.06
C ARG A 376 16.78 21.07 8.77
N THR A 377 16.22 21.47 7.63
CA THR A 377 16.02 22.87 7.26
C THR A 377 14.65 23.04 6.63
N SER A 378 14.00 24.17 6.87
CA SER A 378 12.74 24.54 6.21
C SER A 378 12.56 26.06 6.18
N PRO A 379 12.04 26.62 5.08
CA PRO A 379 11.64 28.03 5.06
C PRO A 379 10.41 28.28 5.96
N TYR A 380 9.70 27.24 6.39
CA TYR A 380 8.52 27.30 7.26
C TYR A 380 8.81 26.86 8.70
N ALA A 381 10.10 26.80 9.10
CA ALA A 381 10.47 26.39 10.44
C ALA A 381 9.83 27.28 11.51
N LEU A 382 9.19 26.67 12.50
CA LEU A 382 8.66 27.36 13.68
C LEU A 382 9.71 27.45 14.80
N TYR A 383 10.92 26.99 14.53
CA TYR A 383 12.07 27.04 15.42
C TYR A 383 12.77 28.41 15.32
N SER A 384 13.08 29.00 16.46
CA SER A 384 13.90 30.22 16.55
C SER A 384 15.00 29.99 17.57
N GLU A 385 16.24 29.99 17.10
CA GLU A 385 17.43 29.81 17.94
C GLU A 385 17.49 30.88 19.02
N ASP A 386 17.21 32.17 18.65
CA ASP A 386 17.19 33.30 19.59
C ASP A 386 16.19 33.15 20.72
N LEU A 387 15.05 32.45 20.49
CA LEU A 387 14.02 32.26 21.51
C LEU A 387 14.31 31.10 22.46
N VAL A 388 15.03 30.07 22.00
CA VAL A 388 15.30 28.86 22.79
C VAL A 388 16.69 28.82 23.39
N SER A 389 17.61 29.65 22.91
CA SER A 389 19.00 29.73 23.42
C SER A 389 19.01 30.26 24.85
N PHE A 390 19.78 29.58 25.72
CA PHE A 390 20.04 30.06 27.10
C PHE A 390 20.94 31.30 27.13
N ASP A 391 21.62 31.59 26.02
CA ASP A 391 22.54 32.75 25.91
C ASP A 391 21.84 34.02 25.42
N SER A 392 20.54 33.93 25.06
CA SER A 392 19.76 35.06 24.57
C SER A 392 18.82 35.61 25.65
N ALA A 393 18.63 36.92 25.66
CA ALA A 393 17.70 37.63 26.58
C ALA A 393 16.37 38.01 25.89
N THR A 394 16.03 37.38 24.77
CA THR A 394 14.81 37.69 23.98
C THR A 394 13.50 37.36 24.70
N ILE A 395 13.54 36.37 25.61
CA ILE A 395 12.39 36.03 26.48
C ILE A 395 12.72 36.41 27.90
N ASN A 396 11.82 37.20 28.52
CA ASN A 396 11.89 37.42 29.97
C ASN A 396 11.48 36.14 30.71
N GLN A 397 12.46 35.43 31.25
CA GLN A 397 12.26 34.11 31.93
C GLN A 397 11.30 34.22 33.12
N LYS A 398 11.19 35.45 33.75
CA LYS A 398 10.28 35.67 34.88
C LYS A 398 8.81 35.53 34.48
N ASP A 399 8.45 35.79 33.23
CA ASP A 399 7.07 35.65 32.75
C ASP A 399 6.57 34.21 32.81
N ALA A 400 7.48 33.21 32.78
CA ALA A 400 7.15 31.83 32.94
C ALA A 400 6.73 31.43 34.37
N GLU A 401 7.03 32.26 35.37
CA GLU A 401 6.64 31.99 36.77
C GLU A 401 5.14 31.82 36.92
N GLY A 402 4.37 32.70 36.28
CA GLY A 402 2.90 32.68 36.31
C GLY A 402 2.35 31.38 35.73
N PHE A 403 2.92 30.91 34.63
CA PHE A 403 2.55 29.65 33.99
C PHE A 403 2.90 28.43 34.86
N ALA A 404 4.13 28.41 35.39
CA ALA A 404 4.62 27.33 36.27
C ALA A 404 3.78 27.21 37.55
N LYS A 405 3.33 28.32 38.13
CA LYS A 405 2.54 28.36 39.35
C LYS A 405 1.21 27.59 39.26
N TYR A 406 0.58 27.61 38.10
CA TYR A 406 -0.71 26.94 37.87
C TYR A 406 -0.57 25.62 37.11
N HIS A 407 0.59 25.29 36.61
CA HIS A 407 0.83 24.02 35.96
C HIS A 407 0.62 22.87 36.95
N GLY A 408 -0.24 21.91 36.59
CA GLY A 408 -0.57 20.78 37.49
C GLY A 408 -1.45 21.16 38.71
N PHE A 409 -2.07 22.33 38.73
CA PHE A 409 -2.89 22.80 39.89
C PHE A 409 -4.04 21.83 40.21
N GLN A 410 -4.63 21.19 39.23
CA GLN A 410 -5.68 20.18 39.46
C GLN A 410 -5.17 18.98 40.28
N ALA A 411 -3.95 18.48 40.05
CA ALA A 411 -3.34 17.44 40.82
C ALA A 411 -3.13 17.88 42.29
N ARG A 412 -2.75 19.13 42.54
CA ARG A 412 -2.63 19.70 43.85
C ARG A 412 -4.00 19.74 44.58
N MET A 413 -5.07 20.14 43.86
CA MET A 413 -6.43 20.15 44.41
C MET A 413 -6.92 18.71 44.73
N TYR A 414 -6.68 17.75 43.79
CA TYR A 414 -7.02 16.36 44.02
C TYR A 414 -6.38 15.81 45.29
N LYS A 415 -5.08 16.05 45.46
CA LYS A 415 -4.35 15.61 46.68
C LYS A 415 -4.98 16.17 47.95
N LYS A 416 -5.35 17.46 47.99
CA LYS A 416 -6.02 18.07 49.17
C LYS A 416 -7.40 17.50 49.48
N VAL A 417 -8.10 16.95 48.47
CA VAL A 417 -9.42 16.33 48.67
C VAL A 417 -9.30 14.89 49.21
N ILE A 418 -8.31 14.16 48.74
CA ILE A 418 -8.12 12.74 49.08
C ILE A 418 -7.44 12.58 50.46
N GLU A 419 -6.56 13.52 50.83
CA GLU A 419 -5.84 13.49 52.12
C GLU A 419 -6.67 14.08 53.28
N LYS A 420 -7.97 14.43 53.06
CA LYS A 420 -8.93 14.75 54.12
C LYS A 420 -9.59 13.48 54.66
#